data_ea9127014865f85b18032e8632e2f655
#
_entry.id   ea9127014865f85b18032e8632e2f655
#
_cell.length_a   1.000
_cell.length_b   1.000
_cell.length_c   1.000
_cell.angle_alpha   90.00
_cell.angle_beta   90.00
_cell.angle_gamma   90.00
#
_symmetry.space_group_name_H-M   'P 1'
#
loop_
_entity.id
_entity.type
_entity.pdbx_description
1 polymer ?
#
loop_
_entity_poly.entity_id
_entity_poly.type
_entity_poly.pdbx_seq_one_letter_code
_entity_poly.pdbx_strand_id
1 'polypeptide(L)'
;MLKLYRNVVLDHSVSVLLVLGMVLSFFAWHAGSFKLDASADSLLLENDQDLARFRQVSERYGSQDFLVITVTPNNDLFSDESIEGVRKLRDELRQISNVASVTTFLDVPLLNSSDVPLLRMLHNIPTLEKPEVDRVRAREEIRNSPVYRELLMSVDATTTAIQIDLKQNENFLLLRKQKTELLGKQQSELGLTADEVIKLLEVQAQYDVLSAGLDRQRHKDILTIRAIM
;
A
#
# COMPACT_ATOMS: atom_id res chain seq x y z
N MET A 1 43.77 -20.85 -24.09
CA MET A 1 42.30 -20.64 -24.11
C MET A 1 41.69 -20.91 -25.50
N LEU A 2 42.20 -20.33 -26.59
CA LEU A 2 41.66 -20.51 -27.96
C LEU A 2 41.60 -21.98 -28.43
N LYS A 3 42.59 -22.81 -28.11
CA LYS A 3 42.62 -24.25 -28.51
C LYS A 3 41.52 -25.05 -27.77
N LEU A 4 41.25 -24.75 -26.53
CA LEU A 4 40.19 -25.38 -25.72
C LEU A 4 38.82 -25.03 -26.25
N TYR A 5 38.59 -23.75 -26.58
CA TYR A 5 37.36 -23.27 -27.21
C TYR A 5 37.10 -23.96 -28.54
N ARG A 6 38.10 -24.06 -29.43
CA ARG A 6 37.97 -24.72 -30.73
C ARG A 6 37.60 -26.18 -30.58
N ASN A 7 38.32 -26.95 -29.74
CA ASN A 7 38.10 -28.41 -29.60
C ASN A 7 36.76 -28.71 -28.89
N VAL A 8 36.31 -27.89 -27.95
CA VAL A 8 35.06 -28.16 -27.20
C VAL A 8 33.85 -27.62 -27.94
N VAL A 9 33.92 -26.42 -28.50
CA VAL A 9 32.75 -25.74 -29.06
C VAL A 9 32.59 -26.03 -30.56
N LEU A 10 33.66 -26.05 -31.33
CA LEU A 10 33.58 -26.26 -32.80
C LEU A 10 33.56 -27.75 -33.19
N ASP A 11 34.36 -28.58 -32.55
CA ASP A 11 34.44 -30.01 -32.90
C ASP A 11 33.22 -30.79 -32.31
N HIS A 12 32.57 -30.28 -31.24
CA HIS A 12 31.42 -30.92 -30.64
C HIS A 12 30.21 -29.97 -30.56
N SER A 13 29.98 -29.19 -31.59
CA SER A 13 28.92 -28.15 -31.62
C SER A 13 27.53 -28.67 -31.29
N VAL A 14 27.17 -29.89 -31.78
CA VAL A 14 25.88 -30.52 -31.49
C VAL A 14 25.74 -30.82 -29.99
N SER A 15 26.80 -31.34 -29.36
CA SER A 15 26.78 -31.65 -27.91
C SER A 15 26.67 -30.39 -27.09
N VAL A 16 27.36 -29.31 -27.47
CA VAL A 16 27.26 -28.00 -26.80
C VAL A 16 25.86 -27.43 -26.91
N LEU A 17 25.23 -27.51 -28.10
CA LEU A 17 23.85 -27.09 -28.31
C LEU A 17 22.85 -27.89 -27.47
N LEU A 18 23.05 -29.20 -27.35
CA LEU A 18 22.21 -30.06 -26.51
C LEU A 18 22.33 -29.70 -25.04
N VAL A 19 23.55 -29.49 -24.53
CA VAL A 19 23.77 -29.05 -23.15
C VAL A 19 23.16 -27.69 -22.91
N LEU A 20 23.35 -26.73 -23.81
CA LEU A 20 22.75 -25.41 -23.70
C LEU A 20 21.21 -25.48 -23.72
N GLY A 21 20.64 -26.29 -24.63
CA GLY A 21 19.20 -26.54 -24.68
C GLY A 21 18.66 -27.18 -23.40
N MET A 22 19.39 -28.10 -22.79
CA MET A 22 19.02 -28.73 -21.53
C MET A 22 19.04 -27.71 -20.39
N VAL A 23 20.07 -26.87 -20.30
CA VAL A 23 20.18 -25.81 -19.30
C VAL A 23 19.06 -24.79 -19.45
N LEU A 24 18.79 -24.34 -20.68
CA LEU A 24 17.69 -23.42 -20.96
C LEU A 24 16.32 -24.01 -20.60
N SER A 25 16.10 -25.29 -20.92
CA SER A 25 14.86 -26.00 -20.58
C SER A 25 14.68 -26.11 -19.07
N PHE A 26 15.75 -26.39 -18.34
CA PHE A 26 15.74 -26.44 -16.87
C PHE A 26 15.36 -25.08 -16.26
N PHE A 27 15.97 -24.00 -16.71
CA PHE A 27 15.64 -22.66 -16.24
C PHE A 27 14.23 -22.22 -16.66
N ALA A 28 13.80 -22.54 -17.88
CA ALA A 28 12.45 -22.26 -18.35
C ALA A 28 11.38 -22.97 -17.51
N TRP A 29 11.64 -24.23 -17.14
CA TRP A 29 10.74 -24.97 -16.24
C TRP A 29 10.60 -24.31 -14.87
N HIS A 30 11.69 -23.78 -14.32
CA HIS A 30 11.71 -23.13 -13.01
C HIS A 30 11.35 -21.64 -13.07
N ALA A 31 11.27 -21.04 -14.25
CA ALA A 31 10.94 -19.61 -14.41
C ALA A 31 9.55 -19.26 -13.85
N GLY A 32 8.58 -20.18 -13.92
CA GLY A 32 7.24 -19.99 -13.33
C GLY A 32 7.23 -19.94 -11.80
N SER A 33 8.29 -20.42 -11.15
CA SER A 33 8.45 -20.39 -9.68
C SER A 33 9.22 -19.15 -9.20
N PHE A 34 9.77 -18.37 -10.16
CA PHE A 34 10.50 -17.15 -9.82
C PHE A 34 9.52 -16.07 -9.32
N LYS A 35 9.60 -15.75 -8.04
CA LYS A 35 8.86 -14.66 -7.42
C LYS A 35 9.82 -13.52 -7.17
N LEU A 36 9.60 -12.40 -7.84
CA LEU A 36 10.29 -11.16 -7.52
C LEU A 36 9.54 -10.52 -6.33
N ASP A 37 10.21 -10.42 -5.20
CA ASP A 37 9.71 -9.61 -4.10
C ASP A 37 9.99 -8.14 -4.43
N ALA A 38 8.97 -7.49 -5.02
CA ALA A 38 9.00 -6.07 -5.35
C ALA A 38 8.40 -5.20 -4.22
N SER A 39 8.35 -5.73 -2.99
CA SER A 39 7.92 -4.94 -1.84
C SER A 39 8.89 -3.78 -1.60
N ALA A 40 8.37 -2.65 -1.16
CA ALA A 40 9.20 -1.50 -0.80
C ALA A 40 10.23 -1.89 0.28
N ASP A 41 9.91 -2.85 1.14
CA ASP A 41 10.79 -3.38 2.18
C ASP A 41 12.01 -4.12 1.61
N SER A 42 11.89 -4.79 0.46
CA SER A 42 13.01 -5.51 -0.18
C SER A 42 14.00 -4.59 -0.89
N LEU A 43 13.57 -3.37 -1.22
CA LEU A 43 14.38 -2.36 -1.90
C LEU A 43 15.14 -1.45 -0.91
N LEU A 44 14.83 -1.53 0.38
CA LEU A 44 15.45 -0.71 1.40
C LEU A 44 16.68 -1.40 1.96
N LEU A 45 17.80 -0.67 2.05
CA LEU A 45 19.02 -1.13 2.71
C LEU A 45 18.73 -1.35 4.20
N GLU A 46 18.84 -2.59 4.68
CA GLU A 46 18.48 -2.98 6.06
C GLU A 46 19.27 -2.24 7.16
N ASN A 47 20.41 -1.62 6.80
CA ASN A 47 21.24 -0.84 7.73
C ASN A 47 20.97 0.68 7.69
N ASP A 48 19.87 1.11 7.06
CA ASP A 48 19.50 2.53 7.01
C ASP A 48 18.88 2.96 8.34
N GLN A 49 19.50 3.98 8.98
CA GLN A 49 18.98 4.56 10.22
C GLN A 49 17.61 5.20 10.04
N ASP A 50 17.31 5.72 8.86
CA ASP A 50 16.01 6.33 8.57
C ASP A 50 14.94 5.25 8.42
N LEU A 51 15.29 4.07 7.90
CA LEU A 51 14.41 2.91 7.89
C LEU A 51 14.07 2.44 9.32
N ALA A 52 15.06 2.40 10.22
CA ALA A 52 14.83 2.04 11.61
C ALA A 52 13.87 3.04 12.29
N ARG A 53 14.05 4.34 12.05
CA ARG A 53 13.14 5.40 12.54
C ARG A 53 11.75 5.27 11.94
N PHE A 54 11.65 5.03 10.63
CA PHE A 54 10.37 4.83 9.95
C PHE A 54 9.62 3.63 10.55
N ARG A 55 10.30 2.50 10.78
CA ARG A 55 9.71 1.32 11.44
C ARG A 55 9.20 1.65 12.85
N GLN A 56 9.98 2.38 13.64
CA GLN A 56 9.58 2.81 14.99
C GLN A 56 8.34 3.73 14.97
N VAL A 57 8.27 4.64 14.01
CA VAL A 57 7.10 5.52 13.82
C VAL A 57 5.90 4.69 13.35
N SER A 58 6.09 3.79 12.38
CA SER A 58 5.04 2.90 11.88
C SER A 58 4.50 1.94 12.94
N GLU A 59 5.35 1.45 13.82
CA GLU A 59 4.93 0.63 14.98
C GLU A 59 4.07 1.44 15.98
N ARG A 60 4.42 2.71 16.18
CA ARG A 60 3.74 3.57 17.15
C ARG A 60 2.40 4.10 16.65
N TYR A 61 2.31 4.44 15.37
CA TYR A 61 1.13 5.10 14.78
C TYR A 61 0.29 4.17 13.92
N GLY A 62 0.77 2.93 13.70
CA GLY A 62 0.19 1.99 12.73
C GLY A 62 0.54 2.40 11.29
N SER A 63 0.85 1.43 10.48
CA SER A 63 0.99 1.61 9.02
C SER A 63 -0.16 0.84 8.41
N GLN A 64 -1.24 1.53 8.09
CA GLN A 64 -2.39 0.92 7.41
C GLN A 64 -2.13 0.94 5.90
N ASP A 65 -2.40 -0.17 5.25
CA ASP A 65 -2.46 -0.20 3.80
C ASP A 65 -3.68 0.61 3.35
N PHE A 66 -3.47 1.55 2.46
CA PHE A 66 -4.54 2.36 1.92
C PHE A 66 -4.49 2.41 0.38
N LEU A 67 -5.62 2.68 -0.22
CA LEU A 67 -5.76 2.97 -1.63
C LEU A 67 -6.18 4.43 -1.77
N VAL A 68 -5.70 5.09 -2.80
CA VAL A 68 -6.14 6.43 -3.17
C VAL A 68 -6.77 6.36 -4.54
N ILE A 69 -7.97 6.87 -4.64
CA ILE A 69 -8.64 7.10 -5.92
C ILE A 69 -8.90 8.59 -6.09
N THR A 70 -8.92 9.06 -7.33
CA THR A 70 -9.21 10.45 -7.65
C THR A 70 -10.50 10.56 -8.41
N VAL A 71 -11.27 11.59 -8.11
CA VAL A 71 -12.54 11.90 -8.77
C VAL A 71 -12.46 13.31 -9.34
N THR A 72 -12.72 13.44 -10.64
CA THR A 72 -12.81 14.72 -11.34
C THR A 72 -14.24 14.85 -11.89
N PRO A 73 -15.15 15.51 -11.16
CA PRO A 73 -16.51 15.70 -11.65
C PRO A 73 -16.53 16.63 -12.85
N ASN A 74 -17.56 16.53 -13.68
CA ASN A 74 -17.74 17.43 -14.83
C ASN A 74 -18.15 18.85 -14.41
N ASN A 75 -18.75 18.97 -13.22
CA ASN A 75 -19.20 20.23 -12.64
C ASN A 75 -18.23 20.70 -11.54
N ASP A 76 -18.48 21.87 -10.98
CA ASP A 76 -17.74 22.37 -9.83
C ASP A 76 -17.73 21.35 -8.68
N LEU A 77 -16.55 21.08 -8.09
CA LEU A 77 -16.37 20.08 -7.03
C LEU A 77 -17.28 20.35 -5.81
N PHE A 78 -17.60 21.62 -5.52
CA PHE A 78 -18.45 22.02 -4.38
C PHE A 78 -19.92 22.22 -4.79
N SER A 79 -20.33 21.86 -6.01
CA SER A 79 -21.74 21.82 -6.41
C SER A 79 -22.48 20.71 -5.65
N ASP A 80 -23.82 20.89 -5.50
CA ASP A 80 -24.66 19.87 -4.87
C ASP A 80 -24.55 18.51 -5.53
N GLU A 81 -24.49 18.47 -6.86
CA GLU A 81 -24.38 17.26 -7.65
C GLU A 81 -23.06 16.54 -7.39
N SER A 82 -21.93 17.28 -7.38
CA SER A 82 -20.61 16.71 -7.12
C SER A 82 -20.46 16.20 -5.68
N ILE A 83 -20.94 16.96 -4.70
CA ILE A 83 -20.96 16.57 -3.29
C ILE A 83 -21.79 15.30 -3.10
N GLU A 84 -22.98 15.23 -3.70
CA GLU A 84 -23.84 14.05 -3.61
C GLU A 84 -23.21 12.84 -4.30
N GLY A 85 -22.57 13.04 -5.46
CA GLY A 85 -21.83 12.00 -6.17
C GLY A 85 -20.70 11.41 -5.32
N VAL A 86 -19.88 12.26 -4.70
CA VAL A 86 -18.78 11.82 -3.81
C VAL A 86 -19.31 11.13 -2.55
N ARG A 87 -20.41 11.65 -1.97
CA ARG A 87 -21.09 11.02 -0.83
C ARG A 87 -21.55 9.61 -1.15
N LYS A 88 -22.25 9.44 -2.26
CA LYS A 88 -22.75 8.14 -2.71
C LYS A 88 -21.59 7.15 -2.93
N LEU A 89 -20.56 7.60 -3.66
CA LEU A 89 -19.38 6.79 -3.92
C LEU A 89 -18.68 6.37 -2.60
N ARG A 90 -18.48 7.30 -1.67
CA ARG A 90 -17.94 7.03 -0.35
C ARG A 90 -18.74 5.97 0.39
N ASP A 91 -20.06 6.12 0.42
CA ASP A 91 -20.95 5.24 1.17
C ASP A 91 -21.01 3.83 0.54
N GLU A 92 -20.93 3.71 -0.78
CA GLU A 92 -20.78 2.43 -1.48
C GLU A 92 -19.42 1.77 -1.19
N LEU A 93 -18.34 2.52 -1.19
CA LEU A 93 -17.00 2.03 -0.86
C LEU A 93 -16.91 1.51 0.60
N ARG A 94 -17.60 2.17 1.53
CA ARG A 94 -17.69 1.75 2.94
C ARG A 94 -18.37 0.40 3.14
N GLN A 95 -19.18 -0.07 2.16
CA GLN A 95 -19.86 -1.36 2.24
C GLN A 95 -18.96 -2.54 1.84
N ILE A 96 -17.78 -2.27 1.28
CA ILE A 96 -16.82 -3.33 0.92
C ILE A 96 -16.28 -3.94 2.20
N SER A 97 -16.36 -5.27 2.33
CA SER A 97 -16.09 -6.00 3.57
C SER A 97 -14.68 -5.79 4.15
N ASN A 98 -13.69 -5.56 3.28
CA ASN A 98 -12.28 -5.37 3.67
C ASN A 98 -11.89 -3.90 3.85
N VAL A 99 -12.81 -2.96 3.64
CA VAL A 99 -12.59 -1.55 3.90
C VAL A 99 -12.78 -1.27 5.40
N ALA A 100 -11.83 -0.58 6.00
CA ALA A 100 -11.88 -0.13 7.38
C ALA A 100 -12.51 1.26 7.48
N SER A 101 -12.04 2.19 6.65
CA SER A 101 -12.56 3.55 6.57
C SER A 101 -12.44 4.12 5.16
N VAL A 102 -13.27 5.11 4.85
CA VAL A 102 -13.16 5.90 3.62
C VAL A 102 -13.21 7.37 4.02
N THR A 103 -12.18 8.09 3.66
CA THR A 103 -12.02 9.52 3.95
C THR A 103 -12.03 10.31 2.65
N THR A 104 -12.87 11.34 2.62
CA THR A 104 -13.03 12.27 1.50
C THR A 104 -12.90 13.71 1.99
N PHE A 105 -12.92 14.67 1.07
CA PHE A 105 -12.97 16.08 1.46
C PHE A 105 -14.27 16.47 2.21
N LEU A 106 -15.29 15.60 2.20
CA LEU A 106 -16.53 15.78 2.95
C LEU A 106 -16.38 15.49 4.44
N ASP A 107 -15.42 14.62 4.80
CA ASP A 107 -15.26 14.07 6.16
C ASP A 107 -14.23 14.85 6.99
N VAL A 108 -13.45 15.73 6.37
CA VAL A 108 -12.36 16.41 7.07
C VAL A 108 -12.84 17.55 7.97
N PRO A 109 -12.17 17.76 9.12
CA PRO A 109 -12.44 18.86 10.02
C PRO A 109 -12.24 20.23 9.35
N LEU A 110 -13.25 21.10 9.47
CA LEU A 110 -13.22 22.47 8.96
C LEU A 110 -13.38 23.43 10.15
N LEU A 111 -12.27 24.04 10.57
CA LEU A 111 -12.24 24.86 11.78
C LEU A 111 -12.57 26.33 11.52
N ASN A 112 -12.31 26.82 10.27
CA ASN A 112 -12.48 28.23 9.92
C ASN A 112 -13.74 28.49 9.07
N SER A 113 -14.40 27.42 8.62
CA SER A 113 -15.52 27.51 7.67
C SER A 113 -16.89 27.47 8.35
N SER A 114 -16.95 27.43 9.66
CA SER A 114 -18.19 27.47 10.42
C SER A 114 -18.19 28.60 11.46
N ASP A 115 -19.36 29.18 11.69
CA ASP A 115 -19.54 30.22 12.74
C ASP A 115 -19.78 29.61 14.14
N VAL A 116 -19.52 28.32 14.32
CA VAL A 116 -19.70 27.60 15.57
C VAL A 116 -18.57 27.96 16.56
N PRO A 117 -18.88 28.35 17.80
CA PRO A 117 -17.86 28.64 18.81
C PRO A 117 -16.96 27.43 19.10
N LEU A 118 -15.64 27.66 19.25
CA LEU A 118 -14.62 26.63 19.51
C LEU A 118 -15.01 25.61 20.61
N LEU A 119 -15.67 26.04 21.66
CA LEU A 119 -16.14 25.15 22.74
C LEU A 119 -17.16 24.10 22.27
N ARG A 120 -17.99 24.45 21.30
CA ARG A 120 -18.93 23.49 20.68
C ARG A 120 -18.23 22.58 19.65
N MET A 121 -17.18 23.06 18.99
CA MET A 121 -16.40 22.26 18.05
C MET A 121 -15.71 21.08 18.73
N LEU A 122 -15.37 21.16 20.02
CA LEU A 122 -14.78 20.05 20.77
C LEU A 122 -15.68 18.81 20.84
N HIS A 123 -17.00 19.00 20.74
CA HIS A 123 -17.99 17.92 20.82
C HIS A 123 -18.58 17.53 19.44
N ASN A 124 -18.52 18.44 18.49
CA ASN A 124 -19.07 18.21 17.15
C ASN A 124 -18.24 18.99 16.12
N ILE A 125 -17.21 18.35 15.62
CA ILE A 125 -16.31 18.93 14.63
C ILE A 125 -17.09 19.19 13.33
N PRO A 126 -17.11 20.44 12.81
CA PRO A 126 -17.80 20.75 11.58
C PRO A 126 -17.07 20.12 10.39
N THR A 127 -17.85 19.51 9.50
CA THR A 127 -17.40 18.96 8.22
C THR A 127 -18.26 19.54 7.10
N LEU A 128 -17.87 19.39 5.86
CA LEU A 128 -18.62 19.95 4.72
C LEU A 128 -20.07 19.45 4.62
N GLU A 129 -20.39 18.34 5.25
CA GLU A 129 -21.75 17.77 5.31
C GLU A 129 -22.67 18.48 6.30
N LYS A 130 -22.13 19.34 7.16
CA LYS A 130 -22.92 20.06 8.16
C LYS A 130 -23.52 21.33 7.55
N PRO A 131 -24.81 21.63 7.82
CA PRO A 131 -25.51 22.77 7.24
C PRO A 131 -24.94 24.13 7.70
N GLU A 132 -24.25 24.17 8.84
CA GLU A 132 -23.59 25.36 9.38
C GLU A 132 -22.26 25.71 8.70
N VAL A 133 -21.78 24.90 7.77
CA VAL A 133 -20.50 25.12 7.07
C VAL A 133 -20.75 25.86 5.75
N ASP A 134 -20.09 27.00 5.59
CA ASP A 134 -20.08 27.75 4.35
C ASP A 134 -19.14 27.09 3.32
N ARG A 135 -19.67 26.69 2.18
CA ARG A 135 -18.93 25.96 1.13
C ARG A 135 -17.82 26.80 0.49
N VAL A 136 -18.01 28.12 0.39
CA VAL A 136 -16.99 29.00 -0.17
C VAL A 136 -15.80 29.09 0.77
N ARG A 137 -16.06 29.28 2.05
CA ARG A 137 -15.03 29.27 3.10
C ARG A 137 -14.37 27.89 3.20
N ALA A 138 -15.13 26.81 3.13
CA ALA A 138 -14.62 25.43 3.16
C ALA A 138 -13.64 25.16 2.01
N ARG A 139 -13.95 25.61 0.79
CA ARG A 139 -13.05 25.52 -0.37
C ARG A 139 -11.74 26.24 -0.08
N GLU A 140 -11.80 27.47 0.40
CA GLU A 140 -10.60 28.24 0.73
C GLU A 140 -9.80 27.62 1.88
N GLU A 141 -10.46 27.09 2.91
CA GLU A 141 -9.82 26.42 4.03
C GLU A 141 -9.08 25.16 3.55
N ILE A 142 -9.71 24.28 2.78
CA ILE A 142 -9.08 23.06 2.26
C ILE A 142 -7.91 23.41 1.34
N ARG A 143 -8.10 24.39 0.45
CA ARG A 143 -7.08 24.82 -0.52
C ARG A 143 -5.84 25.42 0.15
N ASN A 144 -6.01 26.16 1.24
CA ASN A 144 -4.94 26.85 1.95
C ASN A 144 -4.39 26.06 3.14
N SER A 145 -5.03 24.96 3.52
CA SER A 145 -4.60 24.13 4.65
C SER A 145 -3.27 23.46 4.38
N PRO A 146 -2.29 23.56 5.29
CA PRO A 146 -1.03 22.81 5.16
C PRO A 146 -1.20 21.29 5.27
N VAL A 147 -2.37 20.83 5.77
CA VAL A 147 -2.70 19.40 5.94
C VAL A 147 -3.45 18.85 4.75
N TYR A 148 -4.36 19.62 4.15
CA TYR A 148 -5.28 19.12 3.12
C TYR A 148 -4.89 19.51 1.71
N ARG A 149 -4.10 20.57 1.57
CA ARG A 149 -3.62 21.07 0.28
C ARG A 149 -2.87 19.98 -0.48
N GLU A 150 -3.24 19.77 -1.74
CA GLU A 150 -2.62 18.79 -2.63
C GLU A 150 -2.75 17.32 -2.18
N LEU A 151 -3.34 17.05 -1.01
CA LEU A 151 -3.67 15.70 -0.56
C LEU A 151 -5.11 15.32 -0.87
N LEU A 152 -6.06 16.20 -0.55
CA LEU A 152 -7.49 15.93 -0.71
C LEU A 152 -8.09 16.61 -1.94
N MET A 153 -7.45 17.67 -2.42
CA MET A 153 -7.95 18.47 -3.53
C MET A 153 -6.80 19.01 -4.35
N SER A 154 -6.93 19.00 -5.68
CA SER A 154 -5.97 19.63 -6.59
C SER A 154 -5.91 21.15 -6.39
N VAL A 155 -4.82 21.77 -6.82
CA VAL A 155 -4.58 23.23 -6.67
C VAL A 155 -5.68 24.05 -7.32
N ASP A 156 -6.22 23.57 -8.44
CA ASP A 156 -7.32 24.20 -9.21
C ASP A 156 -8.72 23.86 -8.66
N ALA A 157 -8.79 23.01 -7.62
CA ALA A 157 -10.03 22.53 -7.02
C ALA A 157 -11.00 21.81 -7.98
N THR A 158 -10.46 21.15 -9.01
CA THR A 158 -11.25 20.38 -9.97
C THR A 158 -11.29 18.90 -9.66
N THR A 159 -10.29 18.38 -8.95
CA THR A 159 -10.13 16.96 -8.63
C THR A 159 -10.03 16.76 -7.12
N THR A 160 -10.69 15.75 -6.60
CA THR A 160 -10.57 15.33 -5.20
C THR A 160 -9.99 13.93 -5.08
N ALA A 161 -9.27 13.68 -4.00
CA ALA A 161 -8.80 12.35 -3.61
C ALA A 161 -9.75 11.72 -2.58
N ILE A 162 -9.95 10.41 -2.70
CA ILE A 162 -10.64 9.58 -1.73
C ILE A 162 -9.63 8.55 -1.23
N GLN A 163 -9.37 8.57 0.07
CA GLN A 163 -8.53 7.58 0.74
C GLN A 163 -9.39 6.45 1.27
N ILE A 164 -9.00 5.22 0.95
CA ILE A 164 -9.68 3.99 1.37
C ILE A 164 -8.69 3.21 2.21
N ASP A 165 -8.90 3.16 3.50
CA ASP A 165 -8.09 2.38 4.42
C ASP A 165 -8.59 0.95 4.46
N LEU A 166 -7.67 -0.02 4.32
CA LEU A 166 -7.99 -1.43 4.35
C LEU A 166 -7.85 -1.99 5.76
N LYS A 167 -8.65 -3.01 6.08
CA LYS A 167 -8.55 -3.71 7.36
C LYS A 167 -7.20 -4.40 7.48
N GLN A 168 -6.56 -4.24 8.61
CA GLN A 168 -5.32 -4.92 8.91
C GLN A 168 -5.56 -6.35 9.37
N ASN A 169 -4.69 -7.25 8.95
CA ASN A 169 -4.67 -8.62 9.46
C ASN A 169 -3.61 -8.71 10.56
N GLU A 170 -4.06 -8.82 11.82
CA GLU A 170 -3.17 -8.87 12.98
C GLU A 170 -2.19 -10.05 12.92
N ASN A 171 -2.63 -11.22 12.44
CA ASN A 171 -1.75 -12.38 12.28
C ASN A 171 -0.65 -12.12 11.26
N PHE A 172 -0.96 -11.40 10.18
CA PHE A 172 0.04 -11.01 9.19
C PHE A 172 1.09 -10.07 9.78
N LEU A 173 0.66 -9.09 10.57
CA LEU A 173 1.56 -8.16 11.26
C LEU A 173 2.48 -8.89 12.26
N LEU A 174 1.94 -9.84 13.02
CA LEU A 174 2.71 -10.65 13.96
C LEU A 174 3.75 -11.51 13.23
N LEU A 175 3.36 -12.21 12.16
CA LEU A 175 4.28 -13.03 11.37
C LEU A 175 5.37 -12.17 10.72
N ARG A 176 5.01 -11.00 10.19
CA ARG A 176 5.97 -10.04 9.61
C ARG A 176 6.98 -9.59 10.66
N LYS A 177 6.52 -9.23 11.86
CA LYS A 177 7.40 -8.83 12.96
C LYS A 177 8.36 -9.95 13.36
N GLN A 178 7.85 -11.15 13.57
CA GLN A 178 8.67 -12.32 13.92
C GLN A 178 9.71 -12.65 12.85
N LYS A 179 9.30 -12.61 11.57
CA LYS A 179 10.20 -12.81 10.42
C LYS A 179 11.31 -11.77 10.41
N THR A 180 10.98 -10.49 10.58
CA THR A 180 11.95 -9.39 10.57
C THR A 180 12.94 -9.51 11.75
N GLU A 181 12.46 -9.85 12.95
CA GLU A 181 13.32 -10.06 14.12
C GLU A 181 14.32 -11.20 13.91
N LEU A 182 13.87 -12.33 13.36
CA LEU A 182 14.73 -13.48 13.08
C LEU A 182 15.72 -13.19 11.95
N LEU A 183 15.33 -12.50 10.89
CA LEU A 183 16.22 -12.08 9.82
C LEU A 183 17.28 -11.09 10.33
N GLY A 184 16.88 -10.13 11.17
CA GLY A 184 17.84 -9.20 11.78
C GLY A 184 18.87 -9.91 12.66
N LYS A 185 18.48 -10.96 13.41
CA LYS A 185 19.42 -11.80 14.15
C LYS A 185 20.35 -12.60 13.24
N GLN A 186 19.85 -13.12 12.12
CA GLN A 186 20.65 -13.86 11.15
C GLN A 186 21.81 -13.03 10.58
N GLN A 187 21.59 -11.73 10.43
CA GLN A 187 22.60 -10.79 9.92
C GLN A 187 23.53 -10.27 11.01
N SER A 188 23.21 -10.47 12.28
CA SER A 188 24.09 -10.09 13.38
C SER A 188 25.29 -11.03 13.50
N GLU A 189 26.37 -10.58 14.14
CA GLU A 189 27.59 -11.39 14.37
C GLU A 189 27.33 -12.70 15.12
N LEU A 190 26.24 -12.78 15.89
CA LEU A 190 25.85 -13.96 16.65
C LEU A 190 25.18 -15.06 15.82
N GLY A 191 24.58 -14.68 14.67
CA GLY A 191 23.83 -15.60 13.81
C GLY A 191 22.58 -16.20 14.49
N LEU A 192 21.95 -17.17 13.83
CA LEU A 192 20.80 -17.90 14.37
C LEU A 192 21.23 -19.23 15.00
N THR A 193 20.61 -19.60 16.11
CA THR A 193 20.68 -20.96 16.64
C THR A 193 19.91 -21.95 15.74
N ALA A 194 20.15 -23.25 15.87
CA ALA A 194 19.46 -24.27 15.11
C ALA A 194 17.92 -24.20 15.27
N ASP A 195 17.45 -23.95 16.49
CA ASP A 195 16.02 -23.80 16.78
C ASP A 195 15.44 -22.52 16.15
N GLU A 196 16.19 -21.44 16.13
CA GLU A 196 15.78 -20.19 15.48
C GLU A 196 15.73 -20.31 13.94
N VAL A 197 16.60 -21.12 13.34
CA VAL A 197 16.54 -21.44 11.90
C VAL A 197 15.25 -22.19 11.57
N ILE A 198 14.91 -23.22 12.37
CA ILE A 198 13.64 -23.96 12.19
C ILE A 198 12.47 -23.01 12.32
N LYS A 199 12.45 -22.17 13.36
CA LYS A 199 11.40 -21.19 13.59
C LYS A 199 11.28 -20.17 12.45
N LEU A 200 12.41 -19.72 11.88
CA LEU A 200 12.40 -18.82 10.73
C LEU A 200 11.72 -19.45 9.50
N LEU A 201 12.03 -20.73 9.23
CA LEU A 201 11.43 -21.47 8.11
C LEU A 201 9.91 -21.64 8.30
N GLU A 202 9.47 -21.96 9.52
CA GLU A 202 8.04 -22.07 9.85
C GLU A 202 7.30 -20.74 9.70
N VAL A 203 7.85 -19.66 10.29
CA VAL A 203 7.29 -18.31 10.20
C VAL A 203 7.24 -17.85 8.74
N GLN A 204 8.27 -18.11 7.96
CA GLN A 204 8.32 -17.75 6.56
C GLN A 204 7.27 -18.51 5.75
N ALA A 205 7.11 -19.81 5.96
CA ALA A 205 6.09 -20.59 5.28
C ALA A 205 4.66 -20.09 5.59
N GLN A 206 4.38 -19.77 6.86
CA GLN A 206 3.09 -19.22 7.28
C GLN A 206 2.85 -17.82 6.70
N TYR A 207 3.88 -16.97 6.72
CA TYR A 207 3.84 -15.63 6.13
C TYR A 207 3.54 -15.69 4.63
N ASP A 208 4.21 -16.55 3.87
CA ASP A 208 4.02 -16.68 2.41
C ASP A 208 2.59 -17.13 2.05
N VAL A 209 2.04 -18.09 2.80
CA VAL A 209 0.67 -18.56 2.60
C VAL A 209 -0.33 -17.45 2.89
N LEU A 210 -0.16 -16.74 4.00
CA LEU A 210 -1.07 -15.67 4.41
C LEU A 210 -0.95 -14.46 3.46
N SER A 211 0.27 -14.06 3.07
CA SER A 211 0.53 -13.00 2.11
C SER A 211 -0.16 -13.27 0.77
N ALA A 212 0.02 -14.47 0.21
CA ALA A 212 -0.63 -14.85 -1.04
C ALA A 212 -2.17 -14.86 -0.94
N GLY A 213 -2.73 -15.12 0.24
CA GLY A 213 -4.16 -14.99 0.52
C GLY A 213 -4.64 -13.54 0.51
N LEU A 214 -3.90 -12.66 1.19
CA LEU A 214 -4.19 -11.23 1.27
C LEU A 214 -4.06 -10.56 -0.09
N ASP A 215 -3.05 -10.91 -0.89
CA ASP A 215 -2.86 -10.36 -2.23
C ASP A 215 -4.03 -10.70 -3.16
N ARG A 216 -4.53 -11.95 -3.09
CA ARG A 216 -5.73 -12.34 -3.83
C ARG A 216 -6.97 -11.58 -3.37
N GLN A 217 -7.09 -11.32 -2.08
CA GLN A 217 -8.19 -10.52 -1.54
C GLN A 217 -8.09 -9.07 -2.01
N ARG A 218 -6.92 -8.43 -1.90
CA ARG A 218 -6.67 -7.08 -2.40
C ARG A 218 -7.01 -6.93 -3.88
N HIS A 219 -6.62 -7.92 -4.69
CA HIS A 219 -6.95 -7.91 -6.11
C HIS A 219 -8.47 -7.90 -6.35
N LYS A 220 -9.22 -8.70 -5.60
CA LYS A 220 -10.69 -8.70 -5.66
C LYS A 220 -11.28 -7.36 -5.23
N ASP A 221 -10.76 -6.79 -4.13
CA ASP A 221 -11.22 -5.50 -3.62
C ASP A 221 -10.99 -4.38 -4.65
N ILE A 222 -9.82 -4.36 -5.30
CA ILE A 222 -9.52 -3.41 -6.39
C ILE A 222 -10.48 -3.56 -7.56
N LEU A 223 -10.82 -4.79 -7.96
CA LEU A 223 -11.79 -5.03 -9.03
C LEU A 223 -13.20 -4.56 -8.61
N THR A 224 -13.59 -4.77 -7.37
CA THR A 224 -14.87 -4.31 -6.83
C THR A 224 -14.93 -2.79 -6.79
N ILE A 225 -13.88 -2.13 -6.31
CA ILE A 225 -13.76 -0.66 -6.30
C ILE A 225 -13.88 -0.10 -7.73
N ARG A 226 -13.20 -0.71 -8.71
CA ARG A 226 -13.29 -0.29 -10.12
C ARG A 226 -14.67 -0.48 -10.73
N ALA A 227 -15.44 -1.44 -10.25
CA ALA A 227 -16.80 -1.68 -10.74
C ALA A 227 -17.81 -0.67 -10.17
N ILE A 228 -17.52 -0.06 -9.03
CA ILE A 228 -18.32 1.00 -8.40
C ILE A 228 -18.05 2.36 -9.05
N MET A 229 -16.82 2.60 -9.52
CA MET A 229 -16.40 3.83 -10.20
C MET A 229 -16.98 3.94 -11.63
#